data_518543e3d5c911177dbf4ed5d42223bb
#
_entry.id   518543e3d5c911177dbf4ed5d42223bb
#
_cell.length_a   1.000
_cell.length_b   1.000
_cell.length_c   1.000
_cell.angle_alpha   90.00
_cell.angle_beta   90.00
_cell.angle_gamma   90.00
#
_symmetry.space_group_name_H-M   'P 1'
#
loop_
_entity.id
_entity.type
_entity.pdbx_description
1 polymer ?
#
loop_
_entity_poly.entity_id
_entity_poly.type
_entity_poly.pdbx_seq_one_letter_code
_entity_poly.pdbx_strand_id
1 'polypeptide(L)'
;MRRLLHCLFVLFAAIATFVPVVAAADAGRGPAILDVRPLGGLQYQVVVYSAAMNRPITLWMSHPDRPAPTLYLLNAVDGGEDGGPWNVRTDAARFFADKPVNVVVPIGGRASYYTDWMADDPALGRNEWSTFLIRELPPLLNARFHTTGRNAVAGVSMSGTSALDLAIEAPGMYQAAGVYSGCTSTSDPASRALVYSQLATFGANATNMWGGPASTAWSAHDPVVNAARLRGVAMYISSGNGSAGVHDTLADPSIGGNPLSLSNRLSIGGTMESVVNSCTHTLTNRLAALGIPATEFYHAGTHAWPYWQDDLHNSWPVFAAALGV
;
A
#
# COMPACT_ATOMS: atom_id res chain seq x y z
N MET A 1 -16.72 -64.63 41.38
CA MET A 1 -15.43 -64.45 40.68
C MET A 1 -15.73 -64.29 39.18
N ARG A 2 -15.84 -63.10 38.66
CA ARG A 2 -15.89 -62.80 37.21
C ARG A 2 -14.96 -61.62 36.94
N ARG A 3 -13.91 -61.85 36.20
CA ARG A 3 -12.91 -60.88 35.79
C ARG A 3 -13.50 -60.13 34.56
N LEU A 4 -13.67 -58.79 34.65
CA LEU A 4 -13.97 -57.91 33.51
C LEU A 4 -12.63 -57.49 32.87
N LEU A 5 -12.42 -57.88 31.63
CA LEU A 5 -11.39 -57.35 30.73
C LEU A 5 -11.85 -56.03 30.17
N HIS A 6 -11.11 -54.95 30.44
CA HIS A 6 -11.29 -53.66 29.76
C HIS A 6 -10.32 -53.62 28.58
N CYS A 7 -10.88 -53.62 27.34
CA CYS A 7 -10.11 -53.33 26.14
C CYS A 7 -10.01 -51.79 25.99
N LEU A 8 -8.78 -51.28 26.11
CA LEU A 8 -8.43 -49.90 25.77
C LEU A 8 -8.21 -49.84 24.26
N PHE A 9 -9.10 -49.15 23.54
CA PHE A 9 -8.84 -48.74 22.14
C PHE A 9 -8.04 -47.44 22.16
N VAL A 10 -6.77 -47.49 21.75
CA VAL A 10 -5.94 -46.33 21.49
C VAL A 10 -6.19 -45.90 20.07
N LEU A 11 -6.89 -44.77 19.88
CA LEU A 11 -7.05 -44.09 18.57
C LEU A 11 -5.75 -43.31 18.27
N PHE A 12 -4.97 -43.81 17.33
CA PHE A 12 -3.89 -43.01 16.72
C PHE A 12 -4.50 -42.02 15.73
N ALA A 13 -4.59 -40.75 16.11
CA ALA A 13 -4.86 -39.64 15.17
C ALA A 13 -3.56 -39.34 14.43
N ALA A 14 -3.49 -39.69 13.15
CA ALA A 14 -2.40 -39.28 12.29
C ALA A 14 -2.53 -37.75 12.00
N ILE A 15 -1.69 -36.98 12.67
CA ILE A 15 -1.54 -35.54 12.34
C ILE A 15 -0.72 -35.46 11.06
N ALA A 16 -1.37 -35.21 9.94
CA ALA A 16 -0.71 -34.86 8.69
C ALA A 16 -0.10 -33.46 8.82
N THR A 17 1.20 -33.42 9.10
CA THR A 17 1.97 -32.17 9.04
C THR A 17 2.09 -31.75 7.56
N PHE A 18 1.32 -30.73 7.16
CA PHE A 18 1.54 -30.04 5.90
C PHE A 18 2.87 -29.29 6.02
N VAL A 19 3.93 -29.83 5.48
CA VAL A 19 5.17 -29.10 5.23
C VAL A 19 4.94 -28.30 3.95
N PRO A 20 4.96 -26.94 4.01
CA PRO A 20 4.92 -26.18 2.77
C PRO A 20 6.20 -26.50 1.99
N VAL A 21 6.03 -27.04 0.79
CA VAL A 21 7.13 -27.15 -0.17
C VAL A 21 7.51 -25.73 -0.54
N VAL A 22 8.51 -25.17 0.10
CA VAL A 22 9.20 -23.98 -0.36
C VAL A 22 9.92 -24.42 -1.63
N ALA A 23 9.33 -24.12 -2.79
CA ALA A 23 9.99 -24.33 -4.07
C ALA A 23 11.30 -23.54 -4.04
N ALA A 24 12.41 -24.24 -4.30
CA ALA A 24 13.72 -23.62 -4.46
C ALA A 24 13.60 -22.49 -5.48
N ALA A 25 14.12 -21.31 -5.12
CA ALA A 25 14.12 -20.15 -5.99
C ALA A 25 14.89 -20.47 -7.29
N ASP A 26 14.17 -20.46 -8.39
CA ASP A 26 14.70 -20.80 -9.71
C ASP A 26 15.43 -19.56 -10.24
N ALA A 27 16.75 -19.48 -10.01
CA ALA A 27 17.59 -18.39 -10.52
C ALA A 27 17.59 -18.43 -12.06
N GLY A 28 16.73 -17.59 -12.68
CA GLY A 28 16.55 -17.51 -14.14
C GLY A 28 15.10 -17.48 -14.62
N ARG A 29 14.13 -17.67 -13.72
CA ARG A 29 12.71 -17.56 -14.06
C ARG A 29 12.31 -16.09 -14.17
N GLY A 30 11.73 -15.70 -15.31
CA GLY A 30 11.10 -14.39 -15.48
C GLY A 30 9.85 -14.20 -14.60
N PRO A 31 9.33 -12.98 -14.45
CA PRO A 31 8.12 -12.71 -13.69
C PRO A 31 6.93 -13.46 -14.30
N ALA A 32 6.07 -14.04 -13.45
CA ALA A 32 4.96 -14.87 -13.91
C ALA A 32 3.80 -14.89 -12.91
N ILE A 33 2.56 -14.99 -13.40
CA ILE A 33 1.41 -15.34 -12.56
C ILE A 33 1.51 -16.83 -12.22
N LEU A 34 1.53 -17.13 -10.92
CA LEU A 34 1.63 -18.50 -10.40
C LEU A 34 0.26 -19.11 -10.13
N ASP A 35 -0.68 -18.30 -9.64
CA ASP A 35 -2.03 -18.74 -9.27
C ASP A 35 -3.04 -17.61 -9.42
N VAL A 36 -4.26 -17.96 -9.76
CA VAL A 36 -5.42 -17.06 -9.79
C VAL A 36 -6.60 -17.78 -9.17
N ARG A 37 -6.97 -17.40 -7.96
CA ARG A 37 -8.05 -18.03 -7.21
C ARG A 37 -9.22 -17.06 -7.03
N PRO A 38 -10.45 -17.39 -7.45
CA PRO A 38 -11.62 -16.59 -7.16
C PRO A 38 -11.93 -16.59 -5.66
N LEU A 39 -12.31 -15.42 -5.12
CA LEU A 39 -12.73 -15.21 -3.75
C LEU A 39 -14.23 -14.97 -3.61
N GLY A 40 -14.95 -14.96 -4.75
CA GLY A 40 -16.37 -14.67 -4.85
C GLY A 40 -16.64 -13.30 -5.48
N GLY A 41 -17.77 -13.22 -6.23
CA GLY A 41 -18.08 -12.03 -7.02
C GLY A 41 -16.95 -11.71 -8.02
N LEU A 42 -16.56 -10.46 -8.06
CA LEU A 42 -15.47 -9.96 -8.93
C LEU A 42 -14.09 -9.99 -8.27
N GLN A 43 -13.93 -10.68 -7.13
CA GLN A 43 -12.70 -10.67 -6.35
C GLN A 43 -11.84 -11.91 -6.60
N TYR A 44 -10.54 -11.70 -6.64
CA TYR A 44 -9.52 -12.73 -6.89
C TYR A 44 -8.35 -12.57 -5.94
N GLN A 45 -7.75 -13.68 -5.53
CA GLN A 45 -6.38 -13.72 -5.07
C GLN A 45 -5.50 -14.08 -6.26
N VAL A 46 -4.51 -13.27 -6.53
CA VAL A 46 -3.52 -13.52 -7.60
C VAL A 46 -2.16 -13.65 -6.95
N VAL A 47 -1.42 -14.70 -7.29
CA VAL A 47 -0.04 -14.88 -6.82
C VAL A 47 0.88 -14.68 -8.01
N VAL A 48 1.80 -13.72 -7.88
CA VAL A 48 2.77 -13.35 -8.91
C VAL A 48 4.18 -13.60 -8.41
N TYR A 49 4.97 -14.35 -9.15
CA TYR A 49 6.40 -14.43 -8.89
C TYR A 49 7.07 -13.16 -9.40
N SER A 50 7.73 -12.44 -8.51
CA SER A 50 8.63 -11.34 -8.85
C SER A 50 10.03 -11.89 -9.08
N ALA A 51 10.55 -11.73 -10.29
CA ALA A 51 11.92 -12.11 -10.62
C ALA A 51 12.93 -11.16 -9.93
N ALA A 52 12.60 -9.87 -9.84
CA ALA A 52 13.45 -8.87 -9.19
C ALA A 52 13.60 -9.18 -7.68
N MET A 53 12.52 -9.53 -6.99
CA MET A 53 12.54 -9.87 -5.57
C MET A 53 12.79 -11.36 -5.30
N ASN A 54 12.81 -12.20 -6.35
CA ASN A 54 13.01 -13.65 -6.24
C ASN A 54 12.04 -14.33 -5.24
N ARG A 55 10.77 -13.90 -5.24
CA ARG A 55 9.74 -14.44 -4.34
C ARG A 55 8.33 -14.24 -4.91
N PRO A 56 7.35 -15.06 -4.47
CA PRO A 56 5.95 -14.82 -4.77
C PRO A 56 5.42 -13.60 -4.01
N ILE A 57 4.60 -12.80 -4.68
CA ILE A 57 3.84 -11.69 -4.11
C ILE A 57 2.36 -12.00 -4.28
N THR A 58 1.61 -11.95 -3.20
CA THR A 58 0.15 -12.11 -3.22
C THR A 58 -0.51 -10.77 -3.48
N LEU A 59 -1.52 -10.77 -4.33
CA LEU A 59 -2.37 -9.62 -4.60
C LEU A 59 -3.82 -9.97 -4.23
N TRP A 60 -4.53 -9.03 -3.63
CA TRP A 60 -5.97 -8.99 -3.75
C TRP A 60 -6.32 -8.16 -5.00
N MET A 61 -7.27 -8.63 -5.80
CA MET A 61 -7.70 -7.95 -7.01
C MET A 61 -9.23 -7.98 -7.14
N SER A 62 -9.83 -6.83 -7.48
CA SER A 62 -11.18 -6.74 -8.02
C SER A 62 -11.10 -6.51 -9.53
N HIS A 63 -11.82 -7.33 -10.32
CA HIS A 63 -11.79 -7.26 -11.79
C HIS A 63 -13.22 -7.26 -12.34
N PRO A 64 -13.64 -6.23 -13.09
CA PRO A 64 -15.03 -6.07 -13.55
C PRO A 64 -15.41 -6.96 -14.75
N ASP A 65 -14.79 -8.11 -14.93
CA ASP A 65 -15.04 -9.10 -16.00
C ASP A 65 -15.16 -8.49 -17.42
N ARG A 66 -14.42 -7.43 -17.64
CA ARG A 66 -14.30 -6.72 -18.93
C ARG A 66 -12.99 -5.95 -18.97
N PRO A 67 -12.48 -5.58 -20.17
CA PRO A 67 -11.32 -4.68 -20.24
C PRO A 67 -11.57 -3.38 -19.48
N ALA A 68 -10.68 -3.07 -18.54
CA ALA A 68 -10.78 -1.90 -17.67
C ALA A 68 -9.38 -1.36 -17.31
N PRO A 69 -9.26 -0.08 -16.97
CA PRO A 69 -8.03 0.48 -16.42
C PRO A 69 -7.75 -0.09 -15.03
N THR A 70 -6.55 0.15 -14.49
CA THR A 70 -6.12 -0.40 -13.22
C THR A 70 -5.78 0.68 -12.21
N LEU A 71 -6.35 0.57 -11.01
CA LEU A 71 -5.96 1.33 -9.82
C LEU A 71 -5.15 0.42 -8.89
N TYR A 72 -3.90 0.76 -8.67
CA TYR A 72 -3.04 0.13 -7.66
C TYR A 72 -3.24 0.86 -6.33
N LEU A 73 -3.68 0.14 -5.28
CA LEU A 73 -3.81 0.65 -3.92
C LEU A 73 -2.69 0.08 -3.05
N LEU A 74 -1.74 0.91 -2.67
CA LEU A 74 -0.61 0.54 -1.83
C LEU A 74 -0.99 0.64 -0.36
N ASN A 75 -0.58 -0.36 0.43
CA ASN A 75 -0.89 -0.43 1.85
C ASN A 75 -0.03 0.53 2.69
N ALA A 76 -0.41 0.72 3.94
CA ALA A 76 0.34 1.46 4.94
C ALA A 76 1.69 0.78 5.26
N VAL A 77 2.36 1.23 6.30
CA VAL A 77 3.71 0.76 6.69
C VAL A 77 3.78 -0.74 6.99
N ASP A 78 2.67 -1.39 7.33
CA ASP A 78 2.57 -2.82 7.55
C ASP A 78 2.56 -3.67 6.27
N GLY A 79 2.48 -3.04 5.08
CA GLY A 79 2.38 -3.75 3.80
C GLY A 79 1.08 -4.55 3.61
N GLY A 80 0.11 -4.39 4.51
CA GLY A 80 -1.11 -5.21 4.53
C GLY A 80 -0.89 -6.64 5.04
N GLU A 81 0.27 -6.95 5.63
CA GLU A 81 0.66 -8.32 6.02
C GLU A 81 -0.04 -8.77 7.30
N ASP A 82 -0.21 -7.90 8.28
CA ASP A 82 -0.81 -8.21 9.59
C ASP A 82 -2.34 -8.02 9.61
N GLY A 83 -3.03 -8.45 8.55
CA GLY A 83 -4.48 -8.32 8.43
C GLY A 83 -4.92 -6.89 8.11
N GLY A 84 -4.03 -6.10 7.56
CA GLY A 84 -4.20 -4.68 7.32
C GLY A 84 -4.43 -4.21 5.88
N PRO A 85 -4.68 -5.07 4.84
CA PRO A 85 -4.84 -4.55 3.49
C PRO A 85 -6.16 -3.79 3.30
N TRP A 86 -6.21 -2.94 2.29
CA TRP A 86 -7.35 -2.09 1.95
C TRP A 86 -8.69 -2.81 1.93
N ASN A 87 -8.76 -3.99 1.33
CA ASN A 87 -10.00 -4.78 1.22
C ASN A 87 -10.48 -5.41 2.54
N VAL A 88 -9.65 -5.38 3.59
CA VAL A 88 -10.00 -5.87 4.93
C VAL A 88 -10.32 -4.70 5.87
N ARG A 89 -9.53 -3.63 5.78
CA ARG A 89 -9.65 -2.45 6.66
C ARG A 89 -10.73 -1.47 6.24
N THR A 90 -11.18 -1.56 4.97
CA THR A 90 -12.16 -0.64 4.39
C THR A 90 -13.23 -1.41 3.62
N ASP A 91 -14.21 -0.69 3.10
CA ASP A 91 -15.21 -1.25 2.20
C ASP A 91 -14.79 -1.23 0.72
N ALA A 92 -13.50 -1.12 0.41
CA ALA A 92 -12.99 -1.00 -0.96
C ALA A 92 -13.56 -2.07 -1.91
N ALA A 93 -13.68 -3.33 -1.44
CA ALA A 93 -14.27 -4.41 -2.24
C ALA A 93 -15.72 -4.12 -2.65
N ARG A 94 -16.53 -3.55 -1.76
CA ARG A 94 -17.91 -3.15 -2.03
C ARG A 94 -17.98 -1.88 -2.86
N PHE A 95 -17.16 -0.89 -2.52
CA PHE A 95 -17.13 0.41 -3.18
C PHE A 95 -16.79 0.30 -4.68
N PHE A 96 -15.89 -0.61 -5.05
CA PHE A 96 -15.48 -0.81 -6.43
C PHE A 96 -16.26 -1.89 -7.18
N ALA A 97 -17.23 -2.57 -6.56
CA ALA A 97 -17.95 -3.70 -7.17
C ALA A 97 -18.74 -3.34 -8.44
N ASP A 98 -19.19 -2.09 -8.56
CA ASP A 98 -19.96 -1.58 -9.71
C ASP A 98 -19.13 -0.68 -10.65
N LYS A 99 -17.87 -0.42 -10.33
CA LYS A 99 -17.03 0.52 -11.06
C LYS A 99 -16.22 -0.17 -12.16
N PRO A 100 -16.06 0.47 -13.34
CA PRO A 100 -15.33 -0.12 -14.46
C PRO A 100 -13.81 0.04 -14.30
N VAL A 101 -13.27 -0.49 -13.22
CA VAL A 101 -11.84 -0.39 -12.88
C VAL A 101 -11.36 -1.69 -12.23
N ASN A 102 -10.17 -2.14 -12.61
CA ASN A 102 -9.44 -3.15 -11.84
C ASN A 102 -8.85 -2.48 -10.61
N VAL A 103 -9.01 -3.07 -9.44
CA VAL A 103 -8.34 -2.63 -8.21
C VAL A 103 -7.35 -3.70 -7.80
N VAL A 104 -6.10 -3.34 -7.62
CA VAL A 104 -5.00 -4.24 -7.26
C VAL A 104 -4.35 -3.78 -5.98
N VAL A 105 -4.37 -4.64 -4.96
CA VAL A 105 -3.74 -4.40 -3.66
C VAL A 105 -2.63 -5.44 -3.48
N PRO A 106 -1.37 -5.08 -3.64
CA PRO A 106 -0.26 -5.98 -3.32
C PRO A 106 -0.18 -6.20 -1.81
N ILE A 107 -0.06 -7.47 -1.38
CA ILE A 107 0.14 -7.84 0.02
C ILE A 107 1.63 -8.10 0.22
N GLY A 108 2.26 -7.29 1.04
CA GLY A 108 3.70 -7.25 1.25
C GLY A 108 4.24 -5.83 1.13
N GLY A 109 5.55 -5.67 1.32
CA GLY A 109 6.21 -4.37 1.27
C GLY A 109 6.20 -3.63 2.60
N ARG A 110 6.12 -4.36 3.71
CA ARG A 110 6.27 -3.81 5.06
C ARG A 110 7.49 -2.89 5.11
N ALA A 111 7.31 -1.65 5.55
CA ALA A 111 8.32 -0.61 5.68
C ALA A 111 9.22 -0.40 4.44
N SER A 112 8.80 -0.90 3.26
CA SER A 112 9.64 -0.87 2.05
C SER A 112 9.62 0.45 1.29
N TYR A 113 8.70 1.35 1.60
CA TYR A 113 8.39 2.53 0.76
C TYR A 113 8.06 2.18 -0.69
N TYR A 114 7.78 0.90 -0.98
CA TYR A 114 7.50 0.38 -2.33
C TYR A 114 8.51 0.84 -3.40
N THR A 115 9.78 0.96 -3.00
CA THR A 115 10.90 1.37 -3.83
C THR A 115 11.93 0.25 -3.97
N ASP A 116 12.85 0.39 -4.91
CA ASP A 116 13.99 -0.52 -5.04
C ASP A 116 15.07 -0.12 -4.03
N TRP A 117 15.54 -1.07 -3.25
CA TRP A 117 16.54 -0.85 -2.22
C TRP A 117 17.95 -1.06 -2.79
N MET A 118 18.90 -0.25 -2.36
CA MET A 118 20.31 -0.36 -2.78
C MET A 118 20.98 -1.65 -2.31
N ALA A 119 20.46 -2.28 -1.24
CA ALA A 119 20.97 -3.53 -0.70
C ALA A 119 19.86 -4.34 -0.02
N ASP A 120 20.02 -5.67 -0.02
CA ASP A 120 19.15 -6.56 0.74
C ASP A 120 19.26 -6.25 2.24
N ASP A 121 18.12 -6.24 2.95
CA ASP A 121 18.05 -5.92 4.37
C ASP A 121 17.88 -7.20 5.20
N PRO A 122 18.62 -7.38 6.31
CA PRO A 122 18.50 -8.59 7.14
C PRO A 122 17.11 -8.84 7.72
N ALA A 123 16.30 -7.77 7.97
CA ALA A 123 14.97 -7.87 8.52
C ALA A 123 13.88 -7.98 7.45
N LEU A 124 14.01 -7.22 6.34
CA LEU A 124 12.98 -7.10 5.31
C LEU A 124 13.33 -7.84 4.01
N GLY A 125 14.55 -8.39 3.89
CA GLY A 125 15.02 -9.09 2.69
C GLY A 125 15.23 -8.17 1.49
N ARG A 126 15.07 -8.74 0.30
CA ARG A 126 15.22 -8.02 -0.98
C ARG A 126 13.96 -7.22 -1.28
N ASN A 127 14.13 -5.94 -1.54
CA ASN A 127 13.05 -5.02 -1.88
C ASN A 127 13.34 -4.35 -3.24
N GLU A 128 12.64 -4.80 -4.28
CA GLU A 128 12.68 -4.28 -5.65
C GLU A 128 11.24 -3.95 -6.08
N TRP A 129 10.57 -3.15 -5.22
CA TRP A 129 9.16 -2.90 -5.36
C TRP A 129 8.80 -1.98 -6.51
N SER A 130 9.62 -0.96 -6.82
CA SER A 130 9.34 -0.13 -7.99
C SER A 130 9.54 -0.92 -9.29
N THR A 131 10.58 -1.75 -9.38
CA THR A 131 10.74 -2.69 -10.51
C THR A 131 9.52 -3.62 -10.64
N PHE A 132 9.03 -4.20 -9.53
CA PHE A 132 7.84 -5.06 -9.56
C PHE A 132 6.60 -4.32 -10.05
N LEU A 133 6.29 -3.14 -9.47
CA LEU A 133 5.07 -2.38 -9.73
C LEU A 133 5.09 -1.67 -11.11
N ILE A 134 6.27 -1.35 -11.63
CA ILE A 134 6.40 -0.63 -12.90
C ILE A 134 6.65 -1.59 -14.07
N ARG A 135 7.48 -2.62 -13.88
CA ARG A 135 8.00 -3.43 -15.01
C ARG A 135 7.47 -4.85 -15.05
N GLU A 136 7.26 -5.49 -13.89
CA GLU A 136 6.88 -6.91 -13.85
C GLU A 136 5.36 -7.12 -13.81
N LEU A 137 4.68 -6.47 -12.87
CA LEU A 137 3.26 -6.71 -12.60
C LEU A 137 2.33 -6.23 -13.72
N PRO A 138 2.44 -5.00 -14.28
CA PRO A 138 1.47 -4.50 -15.23
C PRO A 138 1.36 -5.33 -16.51
N PRO A 139 2.44 -5.75 -17.19
CA PRO A 139 2.32 -6.57 -18.39
C PRO A 139 1.68 -7.94 -18.11
N LEU A 140 1.91 -8.53 -16.93
CA LEU A 140 1.28 -9.79 -16.54
C LEU A 140 -0.23 -9.65 -16.35
N LEU A 141 -0.66 -8.57 -15.66
CA LEU A 141 -2.08 -8.29 -15.48
C LEU A 141 -2.76 -7.94 -16.81
N ASN A 142 -2.10 -7.14 -17.66
CA ASN A 142 -2.62 -6.80 -18.99
C ASN A 142 -2.87 -8.05 -19.83
N ALA A 143 -1.92 -8.97 -19.86
CA ALA A 143 -2.04 -10.21 -20.61
C ALA A 143 -3.12 -11.15 -20.04
N ARG A 144 -3.23 -11.26 -18.71
CA ARG A 144 -4.12 -12.23 -18.04
C ARG A 144 -5.56 -11.73 -17.91
N PHE A 145 -5.76 -10.45 -17.66
CA PHE A 145 -7.07 -9.85 -17.36
C PHE A 145 -7.52 -8.85 -18.44
N HIS A 146 -6.78 -8.74 -19.54
CA HIS A 146 -7.09 -7.85 -20.65
C HIS A 146 -7.30 -6.39 -20.20
N THR A 147 -6.46 -5.90 -19.27
CA THR A 147 -6.57 -4.52 -18.80
C THR A 147 -6.25 -3.54 -19.94
N THR A 148 -6.73 -2.29 -19.83
CA THR A 148 -6.54 -1.28 -20.89
C THR A 148 -5.12 -0.70 -20.95
N GLY A 149 -4.28 -1.01 -19.97
CA GLY A 149 -2.94 -0.40 -19.83
C GLY A 149 -2.96 1.03 -19.27
N ARG A 150 -4.14 1.63 -19.03
CA ARG A 150 -4.26 2.91 -18.31
C ARG A 150 -4.23 2.61 -16.82
N ASN A 151 -3.38 3.32 -16.08
CA ASN A 151 -3.15 3.03 -14.67
C ASN A 151 -3.28 4.28 -13.79
N ALA A 152 -3.70 4.07 -12.55
CA ALA A 152 -3.58 5.01 -11.45
C ALA A 152 -2.93 4.31 -10.26
N VAL A 153 -2.33 5.07 -9.37
CA VAL A 153 -1.75 4.55 -8.13
C VAL A 153 -2.17 5.42 -6.96
N ALA A 154 -2.52 4.81 -5.84
CA ALA A 154 -2.79 5.54 -4.61
C ALA A 154 -2.14 4.85 -3.42
N GLY A 155 -1.75 5.62 -2.43
CA GLY A 155 -1.13 5.11 -1.24
C GLY A 155 -1.55 5.87 0.01
N VAL A 156 -1.40 5.21 1.14
CA VAL A 156 -1.78 5.71 2.46
C VAL A 156 -0.56 5.75 3.38
N SER A 157 -0.44 6.81 4.18
CA SER A 157 0.66 6.92 5.14
C SER A 157 2.02 6.79 4.43
N MET A 158 2.86 5.81 4.79
CA MET A 158 4.13 5.51 4.13
C MET A 158 4.00 5.47 2.60
N SER A 159 3.01 4.77 2.09
CA SER A 159 2.87 4.57 0.64
C SER A 159 2.26 5.76 -0.11
N GLY A 160 1.79 6.79 0.58
CA GLY A 160 1.44 8.05 -0.06
C GLY A 160 2.66 8.69 -0.76
N THR A 161 3.83 8.66 -0.11
CA THR A 161 5.11 9.02 -0.73
C THR A 161 5.41 8.15 -1.95
N SER A 162 5.24 6.84 -1.79
CA SER A 162 5.55 5.84 -2.82
C SER A 162 4.70 6.00 -4.07
N ALA A 163 3.40 6.35 -3.92
CA ALA A 163 2.51 6.56 -5.05
C ALA A 163 3.00 7.69 -5.97
N LEU A 164 3.50 8.77 -5.39
CA LEU A 164 4.08 9.87 -6.16
C LEU A 164 5.45 9.52 -6.75
N ASP A 165 6.28 8.84 -5.98
CA ASP A 165 7.61 8.42 -6.42
C ASP A 165 7.50 7.47 -7.63
N LEU A 166 6.61 6.47 -7.60
CA LEU A 166 6.33 5.60 -8.75
C LEU A 166 5.85 6.38 -9.98
N ALA A 167 5.01 7.41 -9.79
CA ALA A 167 4.57 8.26 -10.91
C ALA A 167 5.72 9.11 -11.47
N ILE A 168 6.68 9.51 -10.63
CA ILE A 168 7.89 10.23 -11.00
C ILE A 168 8.88 9.30 -11.72
N GLU A 169 9.06 8.07 -11.23
CA GLU A 169 9.98 7.07 -11.81
C GLU A 169 9.50 6.59 -13.19
N ALA A 170 8.19 6.45 -13.39
CA ALA A 170 7.58 5.93 -14.61
C ALA A 170 6.67 6.97 -15.31
N PRO A 171 7.23 8.02 -15.94
CA PRO A 171 6.44 9.07 -16.58
C PRO A 171 5.49 8.50 -17.65
N GLY A 172 4.22 8.91 -17.58
CA GLY A 172 3.18 8.46 -18.51
C GLY A 172 2.55 7.11 -18.20
N MET A 173 3.07 6.34 -17.25
CA MET A 173 2.50 5.06 -16.83
C MET A 173 1.24 5.27 -15.98
N TYR A 174 1.26 6.22 -15.06
CA TYR A 174 0.16 6.53 -14.17
C TYR A 174 -0.50 7.84 -14.59
N GLN A 175 -1.80 7.78 -14.95
CA GLN A 175 -2.61 8.95 -15.31
C GLN A 175 -3.08 9.73 -14.10
N ALA A 176 -3.14 9.06 -12.94
CA ALA A 176 -3.48 9.70 -11.67
C ALA A 176 -2.69 9.11 -10.51
N ALA A 177 -2.46 9.93 -9.48
CA ALA A 177 -1.87 9.53 -8.21
C ALA A 177 -2.70 10.04 -7.03
N GLY A 178 -2.87 9.20 -5.99
CA GLY A 178 -3.58 9.53 -4.75
C GLY A 178 -2.65 9.42 -3.55
N VAL A 179 -2.74 10.40 -2.67
CA VAL A 179 -2.00 10.46 -1.41
C VAL A 179 -2.98 10.65 -0.27
N TYR A 180 -3.09 9.67 0.63
CA TYR A 180 -3.94 9.76 1.81
C TYR A 180 -3.05 9.76 3.06
N SER A 181 -2.99 10.88 3.75
CA SER A 181 -2.16 11.08 4.95
C SER A 181 -0.69 10.65 4.75
N GLY A 182 -0.06 11.06 3.64
CA GLY A 182 1.32 10.72 3.32
C GLY A 182 2.29 11.88 3.58
N CYS A 183 3.40 11.63 4.30
CA CYS A 183 4.49 12.62 4.38
C CYS A 183 5.35 12.50 3.13
N THR A 184 5.17 13.42 2.19
CA THR A 184 5.65 13.33 0.81
C THR A 184 7.05 13.90 0.55
N SER A 185 7.77 14.35 1.58
CA SER A 185 9.18 14.66 1.51
C SER A 185 10.01 13.55 2.15
N THR A 186 11.20 13.29 1.64
CA THR A 186 12.13 12.27 2.16
C THR A 186 13.53 12.81 2.38
N SER A 187 13.89 13.94 1.79
CA SER A 187 15.26 14.44 1.75
C SER A 187 15.58 15.51 2.77
N ASP A 188 14.60 16.22 3.32
CA ASP A 188 14.84 17.14 4.42
C ASP A 188 15.15 16.41 5.74
N PRO A 189 15.86 17.04 6.69
CA PRO A 189 16.29 16.35 7.91
C PRO A 189 15.16 15.76 8.76
N ALA A 190 14.01 16.43 8.86
CA ALA A 190 12.88 15.97 9.67
C ALA A 190 12.17 14.79 9.03
N SER A 191 11.86 14.87 7.74
CA SER A 191 11.26 13.78 6.96
C SER A 191 12.17 12.56 6.92
N ARG A 192 13.46 12.75 6.75
CA ARG A 192 14.44 11.66 6.80
C ARG A 192 14.46 10.99 8.18
N ALA A 193 14.44 11.75 9.26
CA ALA A 193 14.37 11.20 10.61
C ALA A 193 13.10 10.36 10.83
N LEU A 194 11.97 10.79 10.26
CA LEU A 194 10.72 10.02 10.26
C LEU A 194 10.90 8.67 9.53
N VAL A 195 11.49 8.66 8.33
CA VAL A 195 11.78 7.43 7.58
C VAL A 195 12.68 6.50 8.39
N TYR A 196 13.78 7.00 8.95
CA TYR A 196 14.68 6.20 9.80
C TYR A 196 13.93 5.59 10.99
N SER A 197 13.09 6.39 11.67
CA SER A 197 12.29 5.93 12.80
C SER A 197 11.31 4.83 12.39
N GLN A 198 10.60 5.00 11.28
CA GLN A 198 9.66 3.99 10.78
C GLN A 198 10.36 2.67 10.46
N LEU A 199 11.46 2.70 9.72
CA LEU A 199 12.19 1.49 9.37
C LEU A 199 12.75 0.78 10.62
N ALA A 200 13.27 1.56 11.58
CA ALA A 200 13.79 1.01 12.83
C ALA A 200 12.73 0.25 13.65
N THR A 201 11.45 0.64 13.60
CA THR A 201 10.37 -0.09 14.28
C THR A 201 10.17 -1.50 13.74
N PHE A 202 10.61 -1.76 12.50
CA PHE A 202 10.58 -3.08 11.85
C PHE A 202 11.95 -3.76 11.83
N GLY A 203 12.93 -3.23 12.57
CA GLY A 203 14.29 -3.77 12.63
C GLY A 203 15.11 -3.54 11.36
N ALA A 204 14.61 -2.73 10.43
CA ALA A 204 15.25 -2.45 9.15
C ALA A 204 16.22 -1.26 9.21
N ASN A 205 17.17 -1.24 8.29
CA ASN A 205 18.14 -0.18 8.17
C ASN A 205 17.89 0.69 6.93
N ALA A 206 17.48 1.95 7.14
CA ALA A 206 17.23 2.90 6.06
C ALA A 206 18.45 3.13 5.13
N THR A 207 19.66 2.83 5.61
CA THR A 207 20.87 2.90 4.77
C THR A 207 20.86 1.84 3.66
N ASN A 208 20.21 0.70 3.88
CA ASN A 208 20.04 -0.31 2.84
C ASN A 208 19.04 0.11 1.76
N MET A 209 18.10 1.01 2.10
CA MET A 209 17.13 1.54 1.16
C MET A 209 17.76 2.58 0.21
N TRP A 210 18.19 3.71 0.74
CA TRP A 210 18.67 4.84 -0.08
C TRP A 210 20.07 5.33 0.30
N GLY A 211 20.85 4.51 0.98
CA GLY A 211 22.20 4.87 1.42
C GLY A 211 22.22 5.74 2.68
N GLY A 212 23.41 6.13 3.10
CA GLY A 212 23.60 7.00 4.26
C GLY A 212 23.01 8.41 4.07
N PRO A 213 23.04 9.27 5.12
CA PRO A 213 22.40 10.59 5.08
C PRO A 213 22.93 11.54 3.98
N ALA A 214 24.14 11.32 3.48
CA ALA A 214 24.72 12.11 2.37
C ALA A 214 24.40 11.55 0.97
N SER A 215 23.67 10.45 0.88
CA SER A 215 23.31 9.85 -0.41
C SER A 215 22.34 10.73 -1.20
N THR A 216 22.58 10.88 -2.49
CA THR A 216 21.71 11.59 -3.42
C THR A 216 20.40 10.84 -3.70
N ALA A 217 20.31 9.56 -3.36
CA ALA A 217 19.10 8.77 -3.51
C ALA A 217 17.94 9.35 -2.71
N TRP A 218 18.18 9.93 -1.53
CA TRP A 218 17.14 10.61 -0.75
C TRP A 218 16.44 11.72 -1.55
N SER A 219 17.19 12.53 -2.29
CA SER A 219 16.63 13.58 -3.15
C SER A 219 16.02 13.01 -4.43
N ALA A 220 16.57 11.91 -4.93
CA ALA A 220 16.03 11.25 -6.13
C ALA A 220 14.61 10.70 -5.88
N HIS A 221 14.36 10.19 -4.68
CA HIS A 221 13.07 9.62 -4.23
C HIS A 221 12.25 10.61 -3.39
N ASP A 222 12.45 11.92 -3.58
CA ASP A 222 11.68 12.97 -2.86
C ASP A 222 10.66 13.61 -3.81
N PRO A 223 9.35 13.36 -3.62
CA PRO A 223 8.31 13.95 -4.46
C PRO A 223 8.25 15.49 -4.42
N VAL A 224 8.64 16.13 -3.32
CA VAL A 224 8.68 17.60 -3.24
C VAL A 224 9.80 18.17 -4.10
N VAL A 225 10.99 17.56 -4.06
CA VAL A 225 12.14 17.93 -4.90
C VAL A 225 11.82 17.71 -6.38
N ASN A 226 11.19 16.56 -6.70
CA ASN A 226 10.89 16.12 -8.06
C ASN A 226 9.49 16.51 -8.54
N ALA A 227 8.76 17.39 -7.84
CA ALA A 227 7.36 17.73 -8.11
C ALA A 227 7.10 18.17 -9.56
N ALA A 228 8.08 18.80 -10.22
CA ALA A 228 7.95 19.21 -11.62
C ALA A 228 7.68 18.03 -12.58
N ARG A 229 8.08 16.81 -12.22
CA ARG A 229 7.88 15.57 -13.02
C ARG A 229 6.45 15.02 -12.90
N LEU A 230 5.65 15.54 -11.96
CA LEU A 230 4.23 15.20 -11.80
C LEU A 230 3.31 15.97 -12.77
N ARG A 231 3.84 16.81 -13.66
CA ARG A 231 3.03 17.49 -14.68
C ARG A 231 2.28 16.49 -15.56
N GLY A 232 0.97 16.67 -15.68
CA GLY A 232 0.10 15.79 -16.46
C GLY A 232 -0.45 14.59 -15.69
N VAL A 233 -0.02 14.37 -14.44
CA VAL A 233 -0.63 13.40 -13.53
C VAL A 233 -1.77 14.09 -12.78
N ALA A 234 -2.98 13.54 -12.83
CA ALA A 234 -4.09 14.01 -12.02
C ALA A 234 -3.87 13.59 -10.56
N MET A 235 -3.93 14.52 -9.62
CA MET A 235 -3.59 14.23 -8.23
C MET A 235 -4.78 14.48 -7.29
N TYR A 236 -4.99 13.55 -6.35
CA TYR A 236 -5.82 13.74 -5.16
C TYR A 236 -4.93 13.62 -3.92
N ILE A 237 -4.93 14.64 -3.08
CA ILE A 237 -4.05 14.73 -1.91
C ILE A 237 -4.92 15.08 -0.70
N SER A 238 -4.93 14.21 0.32
CA SER A 238 -5.71 14.42 1.53
C SER A 238 -4.91 14.18 2.79
N SER A 239 -5.31 14.84 3.87
CA SER A 239 -4.80 14.63 5.21
C SER A 239 -5.79 15.15 6.25
N GLY A 240 -5.89 14.46 7.37
CA GLY A 240 -6.44 15.02 8.60
C GLY A 240 -5.50 16.08 9.18
N ASN A 241 -5.99 16.86 10.13
CA ASN A 241 -5.19 17.89 10.80
C ASN A 241 -4.72 17.46 12.21
N GLY A 242 -5.02 16.22 12.62
CA GLY A 242 -4.67 15.65 13.92
C GLY A 242 -5.63 16.00 15.06
N SER A 243 -6.61 16.90 14.85
CA SER A 243 -7.69 17.11 15.81
C SER A 243 -8.74 16.01 15.69
N ALA A 244 -9.53 15.82 16.77
CA ALA A 244 -10.63 14.85 16.72
C ALA A 244 -11.61 15.18 15.59
N GLY A 245 -11.94 14.19 14.79
CA GLY A 245 -12.92 14.27 13.70
C GLY A 245 -14.09 13.32 13.89
N VAL A 246 -14.86 13.13 12.82
CA VAL A 246 -16.13 12.39 12.85
C VAL A 246 -15.99 10.92 13.26
N HIS A 247 -14.85 10.30 12.98
CA HIS A 247 -14.54 8.92 13.33
C HIS A 247 -13.83 8.76 14.68
N ASP A 248 -13.48 9.85 15.36
CA ASP A 248 -12.77 9.81 16.63
C ASP A 248 -13.74 9.85 17.81
N THR A 249 -14.66 8.89 17.84
CA THR A 249 -15.71 8.77 18.86
C THR A 249 -15.80 7.31 19.36
N LEU A 250 -16.35 7.14 20.57
CA LEU A 250 -16.62 5.79 21.11
C LEU A 250 -17.61 4.99 20.25
N ALA A 251 -18.47 5.66 19.50
CA ALA A 251 -19.44 5.03 18.61
C ALA A 251 -18.85 4.50 17.30
N ASP A 252 -17.64 4.92 16.94
CA ASP A 252 -16.97 4.43 15.72
C ASP A 252 -16.70 2.92 15.84
N PRO A 253 -17.10 2.11 14.83
CA PRO A 253 -16.94 0.64 14.88
C PRO A 253 -15.48 0.19 15.08
N SER A 254 -14.50 0.94 14.57
CA SER A 254 -13.08 0.62 14.71
C SER A 254 -12.52 0.93 16.10
N ILE A 255 -13.23 1.73 16.91
CA ILE A 255 -12.96 1.96 18.33
C ILE A 255 -13.63 0.88 19.19
N GLY A 256 -14.79 0.39 18.77
CA GLY A 256 -15.52 -0.68 19.46
C GLY A 256 -15.98 -0.31 20.88
N GLY A 257 -16.27 0.95 21.16
CA GLY A 257 -16.66 1.44 22.48
C GLY A 257 -15.53 1.49 23.52
N ASN A 258 -14.27 1.25 23.13
CA ASN A 258 -13.13 1.19 24.06
C ASN A 258 -12.49 2.57 24.28
N PRO A 259 -12.56 3.16 25.50
CA PRO A 259 -11.97 4.47 25.78
C PRO A 259 -10.46 4.54 25.61
N LEU A 260 -9.72 3.43 25.88
CA LEU A 260 -8.29 3.39 25.71
C LEU A 260 -7.90 3.42 24.22
N SER A 261 -8.65 2.69 23.38
CA SER A 261 -8.45 2.74 21.92
C SER A 261 -8.69 4.15 21.38
N LEU A 262 -9.73 4.82 21.85
CA LEU A 262 -10.01 6.22 21.49
C LEU A 262 -8.88 7.15 21.97
N SER A 263 -8.45 7.02 23.22
CA SER A 263 -7.34 7.83 23.77
C SER A 263 -6.06 7.66 22.97
N ASN A 264 -5.69 6.43 22.61
CA ASN A 264 -4.52 6.15 21.77
C ASN A 264 -4.67 6.74 20.37
N ARG A 265 -5.86 6.64 19.76
CA ARG A 265 -6.13 7.25 18.47
C ARG A 265 -5.98 8.77 18.51
N LEU A 266 -6.55 9.42 19.51
CA LEU A 266 -6.47 10.88 19.66
C LEU A 266 -5.04 11.36 19.97
N SER A 267 -4.30 10.65 20.83
CA SER A 267 -2.96 11.05 21.21
C SER A 267 -1.91 10.67 20.16
N ILE A 268 -1.75 9.40 19.86
CA ILE A 268 -0.73 8.90 18.93
C ILE A 268 -1.13 9.22 17.49
N GLY A 269 -2.34 8.83 17.10
CA GLY A 269 -2.86 9.07 15.75
C GLY A 269 -2.99 10.55 15.43
N GLY A 270 -3.48 11.36 16.38
CA GLY A 270 -3.58 12.81 16.22
C GLY A 270 -2.22 13.48 16.07
N THR A 271 -1.23 13.12 16.89
CA THR A 271 0.14 13.66 16.77
C THR A 271 0.76 13.29 15.44
N MET A 272 0.63 12.01 15.02
CA MET A 272 1.16 11.55 13.73
C MET A 272 0.52 12.31 12.58
N GLU A 273 -0.81 12.45 12.59
CA GLU A 273 -1.54 13.13 11.52
C GLU A 273 -1.19 14.63 11.43
N SER A 274 -0.96 15.31 12.56
CA SER A 274 -0.50 16.69 12.55
C SER A 274 0.86 16.86 11.85
N VAL A 275 1.78 15.91 12.05
CA VAL A 275 3.09 15.91 11.37
C VAL A 275 2.91 15.65 9.88
N VAL A 276 2.10 14.65 9.53
CA VAL A 276 1.81 14.29 8.14
C VAL A 276 1.11 15.43 7.42
N ASN A 277 0.17 16.11 8.06
CA ASN A 277 -0.51 17.28 7.50
C ASN A 277 0.48 18.39 7.10
N SER A 278 1.46 18.68 7.95
CA SER A 278 2.52 19.66 7.66
C SER A 278 3.36 19.22 6.44
N CYS A 279 3.73 17.94 6.36
CA CYS A 279 4.43 17.39 5.19
C CYS A 279 3.59 17.51 3.91
N THR A 280 2.29 17.22 3.99
CA THR A 280 1.37 17.26 2.85
C THR A 280 1.26 18.69 2.31
N HIS A 281 1.13 19.68 3.19
CA HIS A 281 1.14 21.09 2.78
C HIS A 281 2.46 21.52 2.13
N THR A 282 3.59 20.95 2.51
CA THR A 282 4.87 21.22 1.85
C THR A 282 4.81 20.82 0.37
N LEU A 283 4.23 19.68 0.04
CA LEU A 283 4.04 19.25 -1.34
C LEU A 283 3.04 20.15 -2.08
N THR A 284 1.84 20.38 -1.51
CA THR A 284 0.81 21.15 -2.23
C THR A 284 1.24 22.59 -2.48
N ASN A 285 1.95 23.22 -1.55
CA ASN A 285 2.60 24.51 -1.76
C ASN A 285 3.64 24.46 -2.89
N ARG A 286 4.43 23.39 -2.98
CA ARG A 286 5.40 23.21 -4.06
C ARG A 286 4.72 23.02 -5.41
N LEU A 287 3.65 22.23 -5.48
CA LEU A 287 2.86 22.05 -6.69
C LEU A 287 2.24 23.37 -7.15
N ALA A 288 1.63 24.13 -6.23
CA ALA A 288 1.06 25.46 -6.51
C ALA A 288 2.12 26.43 -7.05
N ALA A 289 3.30 26.49 -6.44
CA ALA A 289 4.42 27.32 -6.92
C ALA A 289 4.91 26.93 -8.32
N LEU A 290 4.71 25.68 -8.73
CA LEU A 290 5.03 25.18 -10.07
C LEU A 290 3.87 25.31 -11.06
N GLY A 291 2.69 25.78 -10.64
CA GLY A 291 1.48 25.81 -11.43
C GLY A 291 0.98 24.41 -11.85
N ILE A 292 1.17 23.42 -10.97
CA ILE A 292 0.71 22.04 -11.16
C ILE A 292 -0.56 21.85 -10.33
N PRO A 293 -1.75 21.60 -10.96
CA PRO A 293 -2.98 21.44 -10.23
C PRO A 293 -3.03 20.12 -9.45
N ALA A 294 -3.63 20.16 -8.26
CA ALA A 294 -4.01 19.00 -7.48
C ALA A 294 -5.39 19.23 -6.85
N THR A 295 -6.16 18.17 -6.66
CA THR A 295 -7.37 18.19 -5.83
C THR A 295 -6.93 17.94 -4.39
N GLU A 296 -7.12 18.93 -3.54
CA GLU A 296 -6.72 18.89 -2.14
C GLU A 296 -7.94 18.74 -1.23
N PHE A 297 -7.83 17.89 -0.22
CA PHE A 297 -8.87 17.72 0.78
C PHE A 297 -8.28 17.59 2.19
N TYR A 298 -8.46 18.62 2.99
CA TYR A 298 -8.02 18.66 4.39
C TYR A 298 -9.22 18.66 5.32
N HIS A 299 -9.15 17.86 6.39
CA HIS A 299 -10.28 17.68 7.31
C HIS A 299 -9.82 17.56 8.77
N ALA A 300 -10.74 17.66 9.72
CA ALA A 300 -10.47 17.22 11.09
C ALA A 300 -10.41 15.69 11.11
N GLY A 301 -9.42 15.13 11.79
CA GLY A 301 -9.25 13.67 11.88
C GLY A 301 -7.84 13.28 12.27
N THR A 302 -7.71 12.03 12.72
CA THR A 302 -6.48 11.39 13.15
C THR A 302 -5.96 10.41 12.10
N HIS A 303 -4.75 9.87 12.29
CA HIS A 303 -4.11 8.90 11.39
C HIS A 303 -4.78 7.52 11.48
N ALA A 304 -5.91 7.33 10.78
CA ALA A 304 -6.75 6.15 10.95
C ALA A 304 -7.54 5.74 9.70
N TRP A 305 -7.75 4.43 9.55
CA TRP A 305 -8.40 3.80 8.40
C TRP A 305 -9.78 4.35 8.02
N PRO A 306 -10.69 4.72 8.95
CA PRO A 306 -11.99 5.26 8.54
C PRO A 306 -11.88 6.54 7.71
N TYR A 307 -10.93 7.43 8.03
CA TYR A 307 -10.69 8.63 7.22
C TYR A 307 -10.12 8.28 5.85
N TRP A 308 -9.20 7.32 5.77
CA TRP A 308 -8.63 6.88 4.49
C TRP A 308 -9.66 6.18 3.60
N GLN A 309 -10.66 5.52 4.18
CA GLN A 309 -11.80 5.02 3.42
C GLN A 309 -12.61 6.16 2.80
N ASP A 310 -12.90 7.19 3.57
CA ASP A 310 -13.62 8.37 3.07
C ASP A 310 -12.80 9.07 1.97
N ASP A 311 -11.49 9.20 2.16
CA ASP A 311 -10.57 9.77 1.18
C ASP A 311 -10.51 8.94 -0.11
N LEU A 312 -10.52 7.61 0.00
CA LEU A 312 -10.59 6.72 -1.15
C LEU A 312 -11.87 6.97 -1.96
N HIS A 313 -13.02 7.10 -1.28
CA HIS A 313 -14.28 7.40 -1.94
C HIS A 313 -14.27 8.78 -2.60
N ASN A 314 -13.78 9.79 -1.91
CA ASN A 314 -13.70 11.17 -2.38
C ASN A 314 -12.72 11.35 -3.54
N SER A 315 -11.68 10.52 -3.63
CA SER A 315 -10.69 10.54 -4.71
C SER A 315 -11.20 9.93 -6.02
N TRP A 316 -12.24 9.08 -5.97
CA TRP A 316 -12.71 8.34 -7.14
C TRP A 316 -13.05 9.21 -8.35
N PRO A 317 -13.74 10.37 -8.25
CA PRO A 317 -13.99 11.22 -9.40
C PRO A 317 -12.73 11.67 -10.15
N VAL A 318 -11.62 11.92 -9.41
CA VAL A 318 -10.33 12.28 -10.01
C VAL A 318 -9.74 11.10 -10.77
N PHE A 319 -9.78 9.90 -10.18
CA PHE A 319 -9.29 8.69 -10.84
C PHE A 319 -10.15 8.30 -12.04
N ALA A 320 -11.47 8.32 -11.89
CA ALA A 320 -12.40 7.97 -12.97
C ALA A 320 -12.19 8.87 -14.20
N ALA A 321 -12.11 10.19 -13.99
CA ALA A 321 -11.84 11.14 -15.06
C ALA A 321 -10.49 10.90 -15.74
N ALA A 322 -9.43 10.70 -14.95
CA ALA A 322 -8.09 10.45 -15.47
C ALA A 322 -7.97 9.10 -16.19
N LEU A 323 -8.70 8.09 -15.73
CA LEU A 323 -8.74 6.75 -16.33
C LEU A 323 -9.71 6.65 -17.51
N GLY A 324 -10.62 7.60 -17.67
CA GLY A 324 -11.60 7.63 -18.77
C GLY A 324 -12.76 6.66 -18.56
N VAL A 325 -13.25 6.55 -17.33
CA VAL A 325 -14.34 5.66 -16.94
C VAL A 325 -15.40 6.38 -16.12
#